data_e890fcafd27fb9c75fb934d04fa07f2d
#
_entry.id   e890fcafd27fb9c75fb934d04fa07f2d
#
_cell.length_a   1.000
_cell.length_b   1.000
_cell.length_c   1.000
_cell.angle_alpha   90.00
_cell.angle_beta   90.00
_cell.angle_gamma   90.00
#
_symmetry.space_group_name_H-M   'P 1'
#
loop_
_entity.id
_entity.type
_entity.pdbx_description
1 polymer ?
#
loop_
_entity_poly.entity_id
_entity_poly.type
_entity_poly.pdbx_seq_one_letter_code
_entity_poly.pdbx_strand_id
1 'polypeptide(L)'
;MFFFKSDEQLEKLGNGILEATWAEFPRLARNQIALTWIIYDPPVPVNTGGALTPNAFWSHPVRGFTYRGVERIYPASVVKLFYLLAVHEWLEKRMVESSAELERAMRDMIVDSSNDATSLIVDVLTGTTSGPELPAGPFETWKQQRHFVNRYLQSLGWEELQTVNVCQKTWGDGPYGRERAFYGELLENRNMVTTNAIARLLHAIVGGVAVSATRSQEMMNTMKRSLNPEELPKDVEEDQITGFLGGALPQSAKIWSKGGWTSSVFHDAAYIEIPDKRPYLLVVFTEGKANAKSREILPFVSQQFMEAVSSLGE
;
A
#
# COMPACT_ATOMS: atom_id res chain seq x y z
N MET A 1 -1.95 17.93 -9.32
CA MET A 1 -2.22 18.49 -7.96
C MET A 1 -2.46 17.31 -7.02
N PHE A 2 -1.80 17.27 -5.85
CA PHE A 2 -2.01 16.21 -4.88
C PHE A 2 -3.48 16.12 -4.45
N PHE A 3 -3.95 14.92 -4.13
CA PHE A 3 -5.34 14.68 -3.69
C PHE A 3 -5.65 15.25 -2.29
N PHE A 4 -4.63 15.66 -1.55
CA PHE A 4 -4.75 16.28 -0.23
C PHE A 4 -4.15 17.69 -0.22
N LYS A 5 -4.61 18.51 0.71
CA LYS A 5 -4.02 19.82 0.99
C LYS A 5 -3.01 19.70 2.10
N SER A 6 -1.84 20.30 1.92
CA SER A 6 -0.91 20.55 3.01
C SER A 6 -1.55 21.46 4.06
N ASP A 7 -1.23 21.19 5.34
CA ASP A 7 -1.81 21.89 6.49
C ASP A 7 -0.70 22.18 7.50
N GLU A 8 -0.54 23.45 7.88
CA GLU A 8 0.56 23.91 8.74
C GLU A 8 0.57 23.21 10.11
N GLN A 9 -0.61 22.90 10.67
CA GLN A 9 -0.71 22.19 11.94
C GLN A 9 -0.21 20.74 11.79
N LEU A 10 -0.63 20.07 10.71
CA LEU A 10 -0.18 18.69 10.41
C LEU A 10 1.31 18.66 10.05
N GLU A 11 1.83 19.66 9.35
CA GLU A 11 3.26 19.79 9.05
C GLU A 11 4.08 19.95 10.35
N LYS A 12 3.66 20.79 11.26
CA LYS A 12 4.32 20.97 12.57
C LYS A 12 4.32 19.69 13.38
N LEU A 13 3.17 19.01 13.47
CA LEU A 13 3.04 17.74 14.18
C LEU A 13 3.88 16.64 13.53
N GLY A 14 3.75 16.46 12.22
CA GLY A 14 4.48 15.43 11.47
C GLY A 14 5.99 15.60 11.53
N ASN A 15 6.49 16.83 11.41
CA ASN A 15 7.92 17.12 11.58
C ASN A 15 8.38 16.87 13.02
N GLY A 16 7.58 17.21 14.03
CA GLY A 16 7.88 16.90 15.44
C GLY A 16 7.96 15.39 15.70
N ILE A 17 7.06 14.61 15.11
CA ILE A 17 7.06 13.15 15.20
C ILE A 17 8.32 12.56 14.52
N LEU A 18 8.72 13.10 13.36
CA LEU A 18 9.94 12.66 12.69
C LEU A 18 11.19 12.95 13.54
N GLU A 19 11.29 14.15 14.15
CA GLU A 19 12.42 14.46 15.03
C GLU A 19 12.44 13.54 16.27
N ALA A 20 11.29 13.25 16.89
CA ALA A 20 11.19 12.28 17.98
C ALA A 20 11.59 10.87 17.54
N THR A 21 11.19 10.47 16.32
CA THR A 21 11.56 9.17 15.73
C THR A 21 13.07 9.06 15.52
N TRP A 22 13.74 10.09 15.01
CA TRP A 22 15.20 10.07 14.85
C TRP A 22 15.96 10.15 16.18
N ALA A 23 15.38 10.79 17.19
CA ALA A 23 15.95 10.79 18.54
C ALA A 23 15.91 9.40 19.19
N GLU A 24 14.78 8.68 19.03
CA GLU A 24 14.60 7.30 19.53
C GLU A 24 15.40 6.28 18.74
N PHE A 25 15.46 6.45 17.41
CA PHE A 25 16.16 5.54 16.50
C PHE A 25 17.31 6.23 15.77
N PRO A 26 18.44 6.49 16.42
CA PRO A 26 19.55 7.29 15.84
C PRO A 26 20.25 6.61 14.64
N ARG A 27 19.98 5.32 14.40
CA ARG A 27 20.46 4.61 13.20
C ARG A 27 19.55 4.78 11.97
N LEU A 28 18.34 5.31 12.16
CA LEU A 28 17.43 5.62 11.07
C LEU A 28 17.82 6.96 10.45
N ALA A 29 18.52 6.93 9.32
CA ALA A 29 18.89 8.16 8.64
C ALA A 29 17.66 8.89 8.03
N ARG A 30 17.74 10.20 7.90
CA ARG A 30 16.66 11.05 7.37
C ARG A 30 16.20 10.62 5.97
N ASN A 31 17.08 10.11 5.14
CA ASN A 31 16.80 9.59 3.81
C ASN A 31 16.36 8.11 3.80
N GLN A 32 16.17 7.50 4.95
CA GLN A 32 15.72 6.10 5.09
C GLN A 32 14.29 5.95 5.60
N ILE A 33 13.56 7.04 5.75
CA ILE A 33 12.14 7.03 6.06
C ILE A 33 11.40 7.94 5.06
N ALA A 34 10.24 7.49 4.61
CA ALA A 34 9.28 8.28 3.86
C ALA A 34 7.89 7.98 4.40
N LEU A 35 7.04 9.00 4.49
CA LEU A 35 5.68 8.80 4.98
C LEU A 35 4.68 9.77 4.34
N THR A 36 3.40 9.35 4.38
CA THR A 36 2.25 10.17 4.04
C THR A 36 1.17 9.93 5.07
N TRP A 37 0.66 11.01 5.66
CA TRP A 37 -0.39 11.02 6.68
C TRP A 37 -1.56 11.86 6.22
N ILE A 38 -2.76 11.29 6.24
CA ILE A 38 -4.01 11.94 5.83
C ILE A 38 -4.99 11.89 6.99
N ILE A 39 -5.65 13.01 7.27
CA ILE A 39 -6.70 13.14 8.30
C ILE A 39 -8.05 13.32 7.61
N TYR A 40 -9.05 12.64 8.15
CA TYR A 40 -10.44 12.77 7.72
C TYR A 40 -11.22 13.63 8.70
N ASP A 41 -11.47 14.88 8.30
CA ASP A 41 -12.27 15.81 9.10
C ASP A 41 -13.76 15.65 8.78
N PRO A 42 -14.66 15.69 9.80
CA PRO A 42 -16.09 15.82 9.52
C PRO A 42 -16.39 17.14 8.76
N PRO A 43 -17.28 17.16 7.76
CA PRO A 43 -18.17 16.08 7.32
C PRO A 43 -17.63 15.26 6.16
N VAL A 44 -16.30 15.21 5.93
CA VAL A 44 -15.76 14.34 4.87
C VAL A 44 -15.89 12.90 5.34
N PRO A 45 -16.93 12.18 4.95
CA PRO A 45 -17.13 10.82 5.40
C PRO A 45 -16.14 9.92 4.69
N VAL A 46 -15.63 8.95 5.42
CA VAL A 46 -15.11 7.74 4.80
C VAL A 46 -16.30 7.06 4.11
N ASN A 47 -16.26 7.01 2.79
CA ASN A 47 -17.42 6.63 1.96
C ASN A 47 -17.45 5.13 1.67
N THR A 48 -17.14 4.29 2.64
CA THR A 48 -17.04 2.82 2.46
C THR A 48 -18.30 2.14 1.93
N GLY A 49 -19.43 2.79 1.90
CA GLY A 49 -20.68 2.27 1.37
C GLY A 49 -21.08 2.86 0.01
N GLY A 50 -20.26 3.70 -0.63
CA GLY A 50 -20.61 4.32 -1.90
C GLY A 50 -21.74 5.35 -1.81
N ALA A 51 -21.89 6.01 -0.65
CA ALA A 51 -22.90 7.03 -0.43
C ALA A 51 -22.67 8.29 -1.27
N LEU A 52 -21.42 8.57 -1.65
CA LEU A 52 -21.03 9.66 -2.53
C LEU A 52 -20.70 9.14 -3.94
N THR A 53 -21.03 9.92 -4.94
CA THR A 53 -20.50 9.66 -6.29
C THR A 53 -19.00 9.96 -6.33
N PRO A 54 -18.23 9.37 -7.27
CA PRO A 54 -16.81 9.69 -7.41
C PRO A 54 -16.53 11.18 -7.52
N ASN A 55 -17.30 11.93 -8.32
CA ASN A 55 -17.14 13.36 -8.46
C ASN A 55 -17.37 14.12 -7.14
N ALA A 56 -18.42 13.75 -6.38
CA ALA A 56 -18.68 14.34 -5.09
C ALA A 56 -17.56 14.04 -4.09
N PHE A 57 -17.07 12.80 -4.05
CA PHE A 57 -15.96 12.40 -3.18
C PHE A 57 -14.68 13.20 -3.49
N TRP A 58 -14.27 13.25 -4.76
CA TRP A 58 -13.06 13.96 -5.16
C TRP A 58 -13.15 15.48 -5.06
N SER A 59 -14.36 16.04 -4.92
CA SER A 59 -14.54 17.48 -4.68
C SER A 59 -14.22 17.90 -3.24
N HIS A 60 -14.08 16.96 -2.30
CA HIS A 60 -13.78 17.22 -0.89
C HIS A 60 -12.31 16.85 -0.60
N PRO A 61 -11.38 17.81 -0.74
CA PRO A 61 -9.97 17.52 -0.44
C PRO A 61 -9.78 17.27 1.05
N VAL A 62 -9.02 16.25 1.37
CA VAL A 62 -8.56 15.94 2.73
C VAL A 62 -7.31 16.72 3.08
N ARG A 63 -7.00 16.83 4.37
CA ARG A 63 -5.76 17.44 4.86
C ARG A 63 -4.70 16.36 5.05
N GLY A 64 -3.44 16.71 4.86
CA GLY A 64 -2.36 15.75 5.04
C GLY A 64 -0.99 16.36 5.21
N PHE A 65 -0.06 15.50 5.60
CA PHE A 65 1.36 15.76 5.69
C PHE A 65 2.13 14.67 4.95
N THR A 66 3.22 15.06 4.33
CA THR A 66 4.09 14.09 3.65
C THR A 66 5.56 14.44 3.87
N TYR A 67 6.37 13.42 4.08
CA TYR A 67 7.83 13.51 4.13
C TYR A 67 8.43 12.54 3.12
N ARG A 68 9.19 13.06 2.15
CA ARG A 68 9.73 12.29 1.02
C ARG A 68 8.66 11.47 0.27
N GLY A 69 7.40 11.90 0.32
CA GLY A 69 6.27 11.14 -0.20
C GLY A 69 6.24 10.96 -1.72
N VAL A 70 7.08 11.67 -2.47
CA VAL A 70 7.25 11.54 -3.93
C VAL A 70 8.47 10.71 -4.30
N GLU A 71 9.28 10.30 -3.34
CA GLU A 71 10.46 9.47 -3.57
C GLU A 71 10.04 8.05 -3.98
N ARG A 72 10.65 7.55 -5.03
CA ARG A 72 10.39 6.18 -5.53
C ARG A 72 11.17 5.18 -4.70
N ILE A 73 10.45 4.34 -3.97
CA ILE A 73 11.00 3.32 -3.06
C ILE A 73 10.49 1.94 -3.50
N TYR A 74 11.32 0.92 -3.34
CA TYR A 74 10.91 -0.46 -3.55
C TYR A 74 9.88 -0.88 -2.49
N PRO A 75 8.63 -1.22 -2.87
CA PRO A 75 7.52 -1.35 -1.93
C PRO A 75 7.43 -2.69 -1.20
N ALA A 76 8.27 -3.67 -1.54
CA ALA A 76 8.05 -5.05 -1.12
C ALA A 76 6.58 -5.47 -1.36
N SER A 77 5.94 -6.14 -0.41
CA SER A 77 4.55 -6.62 -0.56
C SER A 77 3.46 -5.54 -0.54
N VAL A 78 3.79 -4.29 -0.22
CA VAL A 78 2.81 -3.19 -0.34
C VAL A 78 2.36 -2.97 -1.79
N VAL A 79 3.17 -3.37 -2.77
CA VAL A 79 2.79 -3.37 -4.21
C VAL A 79 1.51 -4.16 -4.50
N LYS A 80 1.19 -5.16 -3.69
CA LYS A 80 0.01 -6.03 -3.84
C LYS A 80 -1.31 -5.25 -3.79
N LEU A 81 -1.32 -4.07 -3.18
CA LEU A 81 -2.49 -3.17 -3.21
C LEU A 81 -2.82 -2.71 -4.64
N PHE A 82 -1.82 -2.46 -5.48
CA PHE A 82 -2.05 -2.11 -6.89
C PHE A 82 -2.56 -3.29 -7.70
N TYR A 83 -2.08 -4.49 -7.41
CA TYR A 83 -2.59 -5.71 -8.04
C TYR A 83 -4.02 -6.03 -7.59
N LEU A 84 -4.34 -5.77 -6.32
CA LEU A 84 -5.71 -5.87 -5.80
C LEU A 84 -6.64 -4.90 -6.54
N LEU A 85 -6.26 -3.63 -6.68
CA LEU A 85 -7.03 -2.66 -7.47
C LEU A 85 -7.25 -3.15 -8.90
N ALA A 86 -6.18 -3.57 -9.58
CA ALA A 86 -6.22 -3.98 -10.98
C ALA A 86 -7.10 -5.22 -11.19
N VAL A 87 -7.02 -6.23 -10.33
CA VAL A 87 -7.85 -7.44 -10.49
C VAL A 87 -9.33 -7.13 -10.25
N HIS A 88 -9.66 -6.25 -9.31
CA HIS A 88 -11.04 -5.79 -9.13
C HIS A 88 -11.56 -5.00 -10.33
N GLU A 89 -10.72 -4.19 -10.97
CA GLU A 89 -11.07 -3.50 -12.22
C GLU A 89 -11.32 -4.48 -13.37
N TRP A 90 -10.44 -5.50 -13.54
CA TRP A 90 -10.62 -6.53 -14.57
C TRP A 90 -11.90 -7.33 -14.37
N LEU A 91 -12.23 -7.67 -13.12
CA LEU A 91 -13.48 -8.33 -12.77
C LEU A 91 -14.71 -7.44 -13.05
N GLU A 92 -14.65 -6.16 -12.69
CA GLU A 92 -15.76 -5.22 -12.91
C GLU A 92 -16.02 -5.02 -14.41
N LYS A 93 -14.97 -4.93 -15.19
CA LYS A 93 -15.05 -4.81 -16.66
C LYS A 93 -15.23 -6.13 -17.40
N ARG A 94 -15.33 -7.24 -16.70
CA ARG A 94 -15.45 -8.59 -17.26
C ARG A 94 -14.32 -8.95 -18.23
N MET A 95 -13.12 -8.40 -17.96
CA MET A 95 -11.90 -8.79 -18.69
C MET A 95 -11.36 -10.13 -18.20
N VAL A 96 -11.68 -10.50 -16.97
CA VAL A 96 -11.49 -11.83 -16.39
C VAL A 96 -12.79 -12.27 -15.70
N GLU A 97 -13.03 -13.57 -15.70
CA GLU A 97 -14.15 -14.16 -14.97
C GLU A 97 -13.72 -14.55 -13.56
N SER A 98 -14.62 -14.41 -12.58
CA SER A 98 -14.37 -14.90 -11.23
C SER A 98 -14.32 -16.42 -11.21
N SER A 99 -13.43 -16.95 -10.41
CA SER A 99 -13.35 -18.38 -10.08
C SER A 99 -12.92 -18.55 -8.63
N ALA A 100 -13.23 -19.68 -8.05
CA ALA A 100 -12.82 -20.00 -6.67
C ALA A 100 -11.29 -19.91 -6.48
N GLU A 101 -10.51 -20.23 -7.51
CA GLU A 101 -9.07 -20.12 -7.48
C GLU A 101 -8.60 -18.66 -7.50
N LEU A 102 -9.20 -17.81 -8.34
CA LEU A 102 -8.88 -16.39 -8.39
C LEU A 102 -9.24 -15.67 -7.08
N GLU A 103 -10.43 -15.96 -6.53
CA GLU A 103 -10.89 -15.40 -5.25
C GLU A 103 -9.95 -15.79 -4.10
N ARG A 104 -9.56 -17.08 -4.03
CA ARG A 104 -8.57 -17.55 -3.06
C ARG A 104 -7.24 -16.82 -3.23
N ALA A 105 -6.74 -16.70 -4.48
CA ALA A 105 -5.48 -16.03 -4.74
C ALA A 105 -5.52 -14.54 -4.37
N MET A 106 -6.61 -13.83 -4.64
CA MET A 106 -6.78 -12.43 -4.20
C MET A 106 -6.71 -12.31 -2.68
N ARG A 107 -7.41 -13.21 -1.96
CA ARG A 107 -7.39 -13.24 -0.51
C ARG A 107 -5.97 -13.53 0.01
N ASP A 108 -5.35 -14.62 -0.41
CA ASP A 108 -4.04 -15.06 0.07
C ASP A 108 -2.92 -14.06 -0.27
N MET A 109 -3.03 -13.36 -1.42
CA MET A 109 -2.11 -12.27 -1.79
C MET A 109 -2.12 -11.14 -0.76
N ILE A 110 -3.27 -10.81 -0.17
CA ILE A 110 -3.41 -9.68 0.75
C ILE A 110 -3.33 -10.13 2.20
N VAL A 111 -4.09 -11.16 2.60
CA VAL A 111 -4.19 -11.61 3.99
C VAL A 111 -2.87 -12.25 4.43
N ASP A 112 -2.41 -13.25 3.69
CA ASP A 112 -1.21 -14.04 4.02
C ASP A 112 0.05 -13.46 3.37
N SER A 113 -0.12 -12.44 2.53
CA SER A 113 0.97 -11.85 1.74
C SER A 113 1.69 -12.88 0.83
N SER A 114 0.96 -13.92 0.37
CA SER A 114 1.50 -15.00 -0.45
C SER A 114 2.12 -14.47 -1.75
N ASN A 115 3.36 -14.87 -2.02
CA ASN A 115 4.07 -14.55 -3.25
C ASN A 115 3.60 -15.42 -4.43
N ASP A 116 3.21 -16.65 -4.18
CA ASP A 116 2.66 -17.56 -5.19
C ASP A 116 1.28 -17.06 -5.66
N ALA A 117 0.42 -16.69 -4.72
CA ALA A 117 -0.85 -16.05 -5.06
C ALA A 117 -0.65 -14.76 -5.86
N THR A 118 0.30 -13.92 -5.45
CA THR A 118 0.68 -12.71 -6.22
C THR A 118 1.14 -13.05 -7.63
N SER A 119 1.91 -14.13 -7.79
CA SER A 119 2.40 -14.59 -9.09
C SER A 119 1.25 -14.98 -10.01
N LEU A 120 0.25 -15.72 -9.50
CA LEU A 120 -0.95 -16.06 -10.23
C LEU A 120 -1.74 -14.80 -10.64
N ILE A 121 -1.97 -13.88 -9.70
CA ILE A 121 -2.69 -12.62 -9.98
C ILE A 121 -1.97 -11.82 -11.07
N VAL A 122 -0.65 -11.65 -11.01
CA VAL A 122 0.11 -10.93 -12.04
C VAL A 122 0.01 -11.62 -13.40
N ASP A 123 0.05 -12.95 -13.45
CA ASP A 123 -0.10 -13.71 -14.67
C ASP A 123 -1.52 -13.52 -15.28
N VAL A 124 -2.55 -13.58 -14.46
CA VAL A 124 -3.94 -13.31 -14.90
C VAL A 124 -4.10 -11.89 -15.40
N LEU A 125 -3.58 -10.89 -14.69
CA LEU A 125 -3.68 -9.48 -15.06
C LEU A 125 -2.99 -9.14 -16.37
N THR A 126 -1.92 -9.86 -16.71
CA THR A 126 -1.05 -9.50 -17.82
C THR A 126 -1.08 -10.50 -18.99
N GLY A 127 -1.73 -11.66 -18.80
CA GLY A 127 -1.72 -12.75 -19.79
C GLY A 127 -0.33 -13.33 -20.02
N THR A 128 0.55 -13.28 -19.02
CA THR A 128 1.94 -13.75 -19.11
C THR A 128 2.20 -14.85 -18.10
N THR A 129 3.26 -15.60 -18.31
CA THR A 129 3.76 -16.59 -17.34
C THR A 129 5.26 -16.46 -17.17
N SER A 130 5.79 -16.89 -16.01
CA SER A 130 7.23 -17.09 -15.84
C SER A 130 7.73 -18.29 -16.61
N GLY A 131 9.05 -18.38 -16.85
CA GLY A 131 9.66 -19.50 -17.54
C GLY A 131 11.06 -19.17 -18.08
N PRO A 132 11.66 -20.05 -18.90
CA PRO A 132 12.93 -19.78 -19.55
C PRO A 132 12.93 -18.48 -20.36
N GLU A 133 14.11 -17.97 -20.68
CA GLU A 133 14.26 -16.80 -21.55
C GLU A 133 13.56 -17.02 -22.88
N LEU A 134 13.01 -15.96 -23.43
CA LEU A 134 12.34 -15.96 -24.72
C LEU A 134 13.24 -15.38 -25.81
N PRO A 135 13.09 -15.81 -27.07
CA PRO A 135 13.67 -15.10 -28.20
C PRO A 135 13.20 -13.64 -28.25
N ALA A 136 13.99 -12.78 -28.90
CA ALA A 136 13.80 -11.33 -28.88
C ALA A 136 12.36 -10.86 -29.22
N GLY A 137 11.76 -11.34 -30.29
CA GLY A 137 10.41 -10.95 -30.72
C GLY A 137 9.33 -11.33 -29.69
N PRO A 138 9.19 -12.61 -29.32
CA PRO A 138 8.29 -13.03 -28.24
C PRO A 138 8.55 -12.34 -26.90
N PHE A 139 9.81 -12.04 -26.59
CA PHE A 139 10.14 -11.34 -25.36
C PHE A 139 9.63 -9.91 -25.34
N GLU A 140 9.74 -9.18 -26.44
CA GLU A 140 9.16 -7.82 -26.53
C GLU A 140 7.65 -7.81 -26.31
N THR A 141 6.92 -8.76 -26.93
CA THR A 141 5.48 -8.90 -26.70
C THR A 141 5.16 -9.17 -25.24
N TRP A 142 5.91 -10.09 -24.62
CA TRP A 142 5.76 -10.45 -23.22
C TRP A 142 6.03 -9.24 -22.29
N LYS A 143 7.06 -8.44 -22.55
CA LYS A 143 7.36 -7.21 -21.82
C LYS A 143 6.21 -6.20 -21.91
N GLN A 144 5.67 -5.99 -23.11
CA GLN A 144 4.54 -5.10 -23.29
C GLN A 144 3.32 -5.54 -22.48
N GLN A 145 3.04 -6.85 -22.44
CA GLN A 145 1.96 -7.39 -21.61
C GLN A 145 2.22 -7.16 -20.12
N ARG A 146 3.45 -7.37 -19.64
CA ARG A 146 3.82 -7.14 -18.25
C ARG A 146 3.56 -5.71 -17.78
N HIS A 147 3.60 -4.73 -18.66
CA HIS A 147 3.27 -3.35 -18.34
C HIS A 147 1.77 -3.03 -18.40
N PHE A 148 0.87 -4.00 -18.50
CA PHE A 148 -0.58 -3.75 -18.52
C PHE A 148 -1.05 -3.01 -17.27
N VAL A 149 -0.61 -3.42 -16.09
CA VAL A 149 -0.96 -2.76 -14.83
C VAL A 149 -0.46 -1.31 -14.80
N ASN A 150 0.78 -1.05 -15.25
CA ASN A 150 1.30 0.32 -15.34
C ASN A 150 0.43 1.20 -16.25
N ARG A 151 0.05 0.69 -17.43
CA ARG A 151 -0.81 1.44 -18.36
C ARG A 151 -2.20 1.71 -17.76
N TYR A 152 -2.76 0.75 -17.06
CA TYR A 152 -4.02 0.95 -16.35
C TYR A 152 -3.88 2.06 -15.29
N LEU A 153 -2.87 1.99 -14.43
CA LEU A 153 -2.63 3.01 -13.39
C LEU A 153 -2.44 4.40 -13.99
N GLN A 154 -1.69 4.51 -15.10
CA GLN A 154 -1.51 5.77 -15.82
C GLN A 154 -2.83 6.29 -16.41
N SER A 155 -3.70 5.39 -16.91
CA SER A 155 -5.00 5.77 -17.48
C SER A 155 -5.99 6.34 -16.47
N LEU A 156 -5.78 6.13 -15.15
CA LEU A 156 -6.57 6.76 -14.09
C LEU A 156 -6.34 8.28 -14.02
N GLY A 157 -5.28 8.80 -14.63
CA GLY A 157 -4.98 10.23 -14.66
C GLY A 157 -4.59 10.83 -13.29
N TRP A 158 -4.30 9.99 -12.31
CA TRP A 158 -3.86 10.45 -11.00
C TRP A 158 -2.38 10.81 -11.05
N GLU A 159 -2.04 12.04 -10.63
CA GLU A 159 -0.67 12.58 -10.69
C GLU A 159 0.31 11.68 -9.92
N GLU A 160 -0.09 11.18 -8.76
CA GLU A 160 0.73 10.33 -7.89
C GLU A 160 1.09 8.98 -8.53
N LEU A 161 0.31 8.52 -9.52
CA LEU A 161 0.53 7.24 -10.22
C LEU A 161 1.43 7.37 -11.45
N GLN A 162 1.75 8.59 -11.91
CA GLN A 162 2.50 8.77 -13.16
C GLN A 162 3.97 8.32 -13.05
N THR A 163 4.51 8.26 -11.85
CA THR A 163 5.91 7.88 -11.59
C THR A 163 6.08 6.46 -11.04
N VAL A 164 5.00 5.76 -10.75
CA VAL A 164 5.09 4.40 -10.20
C VAL A 164 5.45 3.37 -11.28
N ASN A 165 6.09 2.30 -10.85
CA ASN A 165 6.33 1.12 -11.69
C ASN A 165 5.82 -0.12 -10.94
N VAL A 166 4.82 -0.79 -11.48
CA VAL A 166 4.14 -1.95 -10.89
C VAL A 166 3.99 -3.01 -11.99
N CYS A 167 4.97 -3.89 -12.12
CA CYS A 167 5.02 -4.86 -13.22
C CYS A 167 5.73 -6.17 -12.87
N GLN A 168 6.28 -6.28 -11.66
CA GLN A 168 7.04 -7.44 -11.21
C GLN A 168 6.23 -8.28 -10.23
N LYS A 169 6.36 -9.60 -10.35
CA LYS A 169 5.99 -10.53 -9.28
C LYS A 169 6.82 -10.26 -8.02
N THR A 170 6.33 -10.71 -6.89
CA THR A 170 7.10 -10.74 -5.64
C THR A 170 7.76 -12.12 -5.48
N TRP A 171 9.06 -12.13 -5.23
CA TRP A 171 9.84 -13.37 -5.18
C TRP A 171 10.42 -13.59 -3.78
N GLY A 172 10.44 -14.85 -3.34
CA GLY A 172 11.26 -15.25 -2.19
C GLY A 172 12.74 -15.31 -2.57
N ASP A 173 13.03 -16.02 -3.67
CA ASP A 173 14.42 -16.35 -4.10
C ASP A 173 14.94 -15.45 -5.24
N GLY A 174 14.13 -14.49 -5.67
CA GLY A 174 14.46 -13.60 -6.81
C GLY A 174 13.97 -14.11 -8.16
N PRO A 175 13.94 -13.24 -9.17
CA PRO A 175 13.50 -13.59 -10.52
C PRO A 175 14.54 -14.45 -11.26
N TYR A 176 14.06 -15.33 -12.13
CA TYR A 176 14.88 -16.17 -13.02
C TYR A 176 14.30 -16.19 -14.46
N GLY A 177 15.09 -16.71 -15.42
CA GLY A 177 14.68 -16.80 -16.83
C GLY A 177 14.19 -15.45 -17.38
N ARG A 178 13.04 -15.47 -18.10
CA ARG A 178 12.45 -14.26 -18.67
C ARG A 178 12.13 -13.16 -17.66
N GLU A 179 11.80 -13.52 -16.42
CA GLU A 179 11.58 -12.56 -15.34
C GLU A 179 12.88 -11.83 -14.97
N ARG A 180 14.00 -12.56 -14.91
CA ARG A 180 15.32 -11.96 -14.66
C ARG A 180 15.75 -11.06 -15.81
N ALA A 181 15.56 -11.52 -17.06
CA ALA A 181 15.85 -10.72 -18.22
C ALA A 181 15.01 -9.42 -18.28
N PHE A 182 13.72 -9.51 -17.89
CA PHE A 182 12.83 -8.36 -17.80
C PHE A 182 13.21 -7.39 -16.69
N TYR A 183 13.70 -7.91 -15.56
CA TYR A 183 14.11 -7.06 -14.43
C TYR A 183 15.13 -6.01 -14.85
N GLY A 184 15.99 -6.36 -15.81
CA GLY A 184 17.00 -5.49 -16.36
C GLY A 184 18.30 -5.49 -15.55
N GLU A 185 19.39 -5.08 -16.19
CA GLU A 185 20.71 -4.99 -15.56
C GLU A 185 20.77 -3.88 -14.50
N LEU A 186 20.11 -2.75 -14.78
CA LEU A 186 20.00 -1.60 -13.88
C LEU A 186 18.70 -1.61 -13.06
N LEU A 187 17.99 -2.74 -13.03
CA LEU A 187 16.73 -2.92 -12.30
C LEU A 187 15.60 -1.98 -12.81
N GLU A 188 15.59 -1.69 -14.11
CA GLU A 188 14.69 -0.71 -14.74
C GLU A 188 13.22 -1.06 -14.53
N ASN A 189 12.90 -2.35 -14.48
CA ASN A 189 11.55 -2.85 -14.28
C ASN A 189 11.28 -3.30 -12.83
N ARG A 190 12.11 -2.91 -11.87
CA ARG A 190 11.80 -3.14 -10.46
C ARG A 190 10.54 -2.40 -10.05
N ASN A 191 9.68 -3.05 -9.25
CA ASN A 191 8.56 -2.34 -8.63
C ASN A 191 9.07 -1.16 -7.81
N MET A 192 8.57 0.03 -8.12
CA MET A 192 8.94 1.28 -7.44
C MET A 192 7.69 2.13 -7.29
N VAL A 193 7.38 2.55 -6.06
CA VAL A 193 6.20 3.35 -5.74
C VAL A 193 6.56 4.48 -4.77
N THR A 194 5.63 5.37 -4.54
CA THR A 194 5.76 6.48 -3.59
C THR A 194 4.72 6.32 -2.47
N THR A 195 4.98 6.86 -1.28
CA THR A 195 3.99 6.81 -0.20
C THR A 195 2.75 7.63 -0.54
N ASN A 196 2.89 8.71 -1.34
CA ASN A 196 1.73 9.47 -1.85
C ASN A 196 0.86 8.62 -2.80
N ALA A 197 1.44 7.81 -3.67
CA ALA A 197 0.69 6.93 -4.58
C ALA A 197 -0.09 5.86 -3.80
N ILE A 198 0.52 5.25 -2.80
CA ILE A 198 -0.17 4.30 -1.91
C ILE A 198 -1.29 5.00 -1.14
N ALA A 199 -1.03 6.18 -0.58
CA ALA A 199 -2.04 6.95 0.15
C ALA A 199 -3.22 7.32 -0.76
N ARG A 200 -2.96 7.74 -2.00
CA ARG A 200 -4.00 8.00 -3.00
C ARG A 200 -4.87 6.77 -3.28
N LEU A 201 -4.21 5.61 -3.45
CA LEU A 201 -4.90 4.35 -3.70
C LEU A 201 -5.78 3.96 -2.51
N LEU A 202 -5.24 3.96 -1.28
CA LEU A 202 -6.01 3.65 -0.08
C LEU A 202 -7.15 4.63 0.13
N HIS A 203 -6.94 5.94 -0.10
CA HIS A 203 -7.98 6.95 -0.01
C HIS A 203 -9.14 6.64 -0.98
N ALA A 204 -8.85 6.23 -2.21
CA ALA A 204 -9.88 5.84 -3.17
C ALA A 204 -10.64 4.58 -2.75
N ILE A 205 -9.95 3.57 -2.21
CA ILE A 205 -10.56 2.33 -1.72
C ILE A 205 -11.49 2.65 -0.54
N VAL A 206 -10.99 3.34 0.47
CA VAL A 206 -11.74 3.75 1.66
C VAL A 206 -12.91 4.66 1.31
N GLY A 207 -12.73 5.50 0.30
CA GLY A 207 -13.76 6.38 -0.24
C GLY A 207 -14.85 5.68 -1.05
N GLY A 208 -14.72 4.38 -1.35
CA GLY A 208 -15.69 3.66 -2.15
C GLY A 208 -15.66 4.00 -3.65
N VAL A 209 -14.57 4.59 -4.13
CA VAL A 209 -14.44 5.14 -5.49
C VAL A 209 -13.23 4.60 -6.28
N ALA A 210 -12.59 3.55 -5.79
CA ALA A 210 -11.41 2.99 -6.43
C ALA A 210 -11.74 2.33 -7.80
N VAL A 211 -12.78 1.51 -7.84
CA VAL A 211 -13.32 0.84 -9.04
C VAL A 211 -14.83 1.07 -9.07
N SER A 212 -15.52 0.46 -8.13
CA SER A 212 -16.92 0.70 -7.80
C SER A 212 -17.11 0.63 -6.29
N ALA A 213 -18.27 1.05 -5.77
CA ALA A 213 -18.56 0.98 -4.34
C ALA A 213 -18.48 -0.46 -3.81
N THR A 214 -19.04 -1.41 -4.56
CA THR A 214 -19.01 -2.85 -4.21
C THR A 214 -17.57 -3.36 -4.20
N ARG A 215 -16.79 -3.09 -5.26
CA ARG A 215 -15.40 -3.54 -5.35
C ARG A 215 -14.52 -2.91 -4.27
N SER A 216 -14.73 -1.64 -3.96
CA SER A 216 -14.03 -0.97 -2.86
C SER A 216 -14.33 -1.62 -1.50
N GLN A 217 -15.58 -2.01 -1.26
CA GLN A 217 -15.97 -2.74 -0.04
C GLN A 217 -15.33 -4.14 0.03
N GLU A 218 -15.26 -4.86 -1.08
CA GLU A 218 -14.58 -6.16 -1.16
C GLU A 218 -13.07 -6.01 -0.86
N MET A 219 -12.42 -4.99 -1.41
CA MET A 219 -11.02 -4.68 -1.11
C MET A 219 -10.83 -4.33 0.38
N MET A 220 -11.72 -3.51 0.97
CA MET A 220 -11.71 -3.20 2.40
C MET A 220 -11.85 -4.47 3.25
N ASN A 221 -12.80 -5.35 2.91
CA ASN A 221 -12.99 -6.60 3.65
C ASN A 221 -11.73 -7.48 3.64
N THR A 222 -11.02 -7.51 2.51
CA THR A 222 -9.79 -8.29 2.36
C THR A 222 -8.59 -7.69 3.12
N MET A 223 -8.53 -6.36 3.25
CA MET A 223 -7.44 -5.66 3.95
C MET A 223 -7.63 -5.57 5.46
N LYS A 224 -8.82 -5.88 5.98
CA LYS A 224 -9.13 -5.77 7.42
C LYS A 224 -8.24 -6.71 8.24
N ARG A 225 -7.69 -6.18 9.34
CA ARG A 225 -6.85 -6.94 10.29
C ARG A 225 -7.50 -6.96 11.68
N SER A 226 -7.29 -8.08 12.39
CA SER A 226 -7.63 -8.17 13.81
C SER A 226 -6.51 -7.56 14.66
N LEU A 227 -6.90 -6.85 15.72
CA LEU A 227 -6.01 -6.38 16.78
C LEU A 227 -6.15 -7.23 18.06
N ASN A 228 -6.95 -8.30 18.02
CA ASN A 228 -7.07 -9.23 19.13
C ASN A 228 -5.83 -10.15 19.16
N PRO A 229 -5.00 -10.12 20.23
CA PRO A 229 -3.81 -10.96 20.32
C PRO A 229 -4.07 -12.46 20.18
N GLU A 230 -5.26 -12.93 20.54
CA GLU A 230 -5.64 -14.34 20.43
C GLU A 230 -5.88 -14.80 18.97
N GLU A 231 -6.13 -13.83 18.07
CA GLU A 231 -6.39 -14.07 16.64
C GLU A 231 -5.17 -13.82 15.76
N LEU A 232 -4.09 -13.28 16.32
CA LEU A 232 -2.86 -13.01 15.56
C LEU A 232 -2.16 -14.32 15.19
N PRO A 233 -1.56 -14.40 14.00
CA PRO A 233 -0.72 -15.51 13.60
C PRO A 233 0.39 -15.75 14.62
N LYS A 234 0.65 -17.04 14.94
CA LYS A 234 1.76 -17.41 15.83
C LYS A 234 3.11 -17.31 15.15
N ASP A 235 3.12 -17.42 13.83
CA ASP A 235 4.31 -17.22 13.03
C ASP A 235 4.57 -15.73 12.84
N VAL A 236 5.77 -15.30 13.24
CA VAL A 236 6.19 -13.89 13.14
C VAL A 236 6.24 -13.42 11.68
N GLU A 237 6.46 -14.32 10.72
CA GLU A 237 6.48 -13.97 9.29
C GLU A 237 5.07 -13.75 8.73
N GLU A 238 4.04 -14.31 9.35
CA GLU A 238 2.64 -14.12 8.97
C GLU A 238 2.00 -12.93 9.71
N ASP A 239 2.54 -12.53 10.86
CA ASP A 239 2.03 -11.42 11.66
C ASP A 239 2.36 -10.06 11.00
N GLN A 240 1.32 -9.42 10.46
CA GLN A 240 1.38 -8.08 9.88
C GLN A 240 0.80 -7.01 10.84
N ILE A 241 0.82 -7.25 12.15
CA ILE A 241 0.29 -6.34 13.18
C ILE A 241 1.36 -5.97 14.20
N THR A 242 1.97 -6.94 14.89
CA THR A 242 2.80 -6.69 16.09
C THR A 242 3.98 -5.77 15.83
N GLY A 243 4.70 -5.95 14.73
CA GLY A 243 5.85 -5.09 14.37
C GLY A 243 5.51 -3.99 13.35
N PHE A 244 4.23 -3.82 13.04
CA PHE A 244 3.70 -2.91 12.03
C PHE A 244 2.91 -1.76 12.67
N LEU A 245 2.21 -0.96 11.87
CA LEU A 245 1.43 0.18 12.38
C LEU A 245 0.33 -0.24 13.36
N GLY A 246 -0.18 -1.47 13.24
CA GLY A 246 -1.17 -2.03 14.16
C GLY A 246 -0.65 -2.30 15.57
N GLY A 247 0.66 -2.51 15.74
CA GLY A 247 1.26 -2.97 17.00
C GLY A 247 1.14 -2.01 18.18
N ALA A 248 0.89 -0.72 17.94
CA ALA A 248 0.69 0.28 18.99
C ALA A 248 -0.77 0.72 19.15
N LEU A 249 -1.69 0.17 18.36
CA LEU A 249 -3.09 0.58 18.41
C LEU A 249 -3.84 -0.11 19.56
N PRO A 250 -4.84 0.55 20.17
CA PRO A 250 -5.72 -0.08 21.13
C PRO A 250 -6.59 -1.14 20.45
N GLN A 251 -6.98 -2.18 21.17
CA GLN A 251 -7.85 -3.26 20.65
C GLN A 251 -9.21 -2.76 20.13
N SER A 252 -9.67 -1.60 20.61
CA SER A 252 -10.89 -0.96 20.14
C SER A 252 -10.77 -0.31 18.77
N ALA A 253 -9.56 -0.15 18.25
CA ALA A 253 -9.34 0.40 16.92
C ALA A 253 -9.70 -0.62 15.82
N LYS A 254 -9.95 -0.09 14.64
CA LYS A 254 -10.09 -0.88 13.41
C LYS A 254 -8.97 -0.48 12.47
N ILE A 255 -8.35 -1.45 11.85
CA ILE A 255 -7.26 -1.24 10.91
C ILE A 255 -7.46 -2.05 9.63
N TRP A 256 -7.17 -1.42 8.50
CA TRP A 256 -7.09 -2.02 7.18
C TRP A 256 -5.72 -1.73 6.63
N SER A 257 -4.90 -2.75 6.46
CA SER A 257 -3.49 -2.54 6.14
C SER A 257 -2.90 -3.55 5.18
N LYS A 258 -1.73 -3.19 4.64
CA LYS A 258 -0.85 -4.09 3.92
C LYS A 258 0.59 -3.78 4.23
N GLY A 259 1.22 -4.68 4.95
CA GLY A 259 2.65 -4.66 5.22
C GLY A 259 3.50 -5.17 4.05
N GLY A 260 4.79 -4.78 4.07
CA GLY A 260 5.76 -5.26 3.11
C GLY A 260 7.18 -5.19 3.67
N TRP A 261 7.93 -6.28 3.56
CA TRP A 261 9.30 -6.34 4.10
C TRP A 261 10.22 -7.21 3.27
N THR A 262 11.50 -6.96 3.42
CA THR A 262 12.62 -7.78 2.95
C THR A 262 13.79 -7.61 3.91
N SER A 263 14.95 -8.14 3.56
CA SER A 263 16.18 -7.92 4.33
C SER A 263 16.67 -6.45 4.33
N SER A 264 16.08 -5.56 3.54
CA SER A 264 16.54 -4.17 3.35
C SER A 264 15.45 -3.12 3.48
N VAL A 265 14.18 -3.50 3.59
CA VAL A 265 13.04 -2.57 3.74
C VAL A 265 12.00 -3.14 4.69
N PHE A 266 11.27 -2.26 5.40
CA PHE A 266 10.16 -2.60 6.27
C PHE A 266 9.11 -1.50 6.19
N HIS A 267 7.92 -1.82 5.69
CA HIS A 267 6.89 -0.86 5.29
C HIS A 267 5.53 -1.27 5.80
N ASP A 268 4.67 -0.28 6.01
CA ASP A 268 3.24 -0.52 6.18
C ASP A 268 2.42 0.63 5.58
N ALA A 269 1.20 0.31 5.20
CA ALA A 269 0.22 1.24 4.67
C ALA A 269 -1.14 0.90 5.27
N ALA A 270 -1.70 1.81 6.05
CA ALA A 270 -2.90 1.55 6.84
C ALA A 270 -3.91 2.71 6.78
N TYR A 271 -5.19 2.34 6.77
CA TYR A 271 -6.30 3.18 7.19
C TYR A 271 -6.76 2.74 8.57
N ILE A 272 -7.00 3.70 9.46
CA ILE A 272 -7.21 3.45 10.89
C ILE A 272 -8.40 4.26 11.41
N GLU A 273 -9.29 3.59 12.15
CA GLU A 273 -10.39 4.17 12.90
C GLU A 273 -10.21 3.87 14.39
N ILE A 274 -10.27 4.88 15.21
CA ILE A 274 -10.25 4.76 16.68
C ILE A 274 -11.53 5.40 17.21
N PRO A 275 -12.27 4.77 18.13
CA PRO A 275 -13.46 5.37 18.74
C PRO A 275 -13.18 6.80 19.27
N ASP A 276 -14.09 7.71 18.99
CA ASP A 276 -14.04 9.11 19.41
C ASP A 276 -12.86 9.93 18.87
N LYS A 277 -12.13 9.41 17.87
CA LYS A 277 -11.04 10.11 17.19
C LYS A 277 -11.32 10.23 15.69
N ARG A 278 -10.66 11.18 15.04
CA ARG A 278 -10.70 11.31 13.59
C ARG A 278 -10.07 10.09 12.93
N PRO A 279 -10.72 9.49 11.93
CA PRO A 279 -10.07 8.48 11.10
C PRO A 279 -8.85 9.08 10.40
N TYR A 280 -7.86 8.25 10.16
CA TYR A 280 -6.65 8.67 9.44
C TYR A 280 -6.05 7.55 8.60
N LEU A 281 -5.25 7.94 7.64
CA LEU A 281 -4.47 7.07 6.80
C LEU A 281 -3.00 7.38 7.04
N LEU A 282 -2.20 6.34 7.21
CA LEU A 282 -0.76 6.44 7.45
C LEU A 282 -0.02 5.43 6.58
N VAL A 283 0.90 5.91 5.76
CA VAL A 283 1.83 5.09 4.99
C VAL A 283 3.23 5.40 5.46
N VAL A 284 3.97 4.40 5.90
CA VAL A 284 5.35 4.55 6.40
C VAL A 284 6.26 3.54 5.71
N PHE A 285 7.28 4.04 5.03
CA PHE A 285 8.31 3.26 4.38
C PHE A 285 9.64 3.48 5.05
N THR A 286 10.33 2.40 5.43
CA THR A 286 11.70 2.47 5.97
C THR A 286 12.65 1.61 5.16
N GLU A 287 13.86 2.12 4.93
CA GLU A 287 14.92 1.49 4.14
C GLU A 287 16.16 1.26 5.01
N GLY A 288 16.98 0.32 4.60
CA GLY A 288 18.24 -0.03 5.27
C GLY A 288 18.17 -1.33 6.06
N LYS A 289 19.23 -2.14 5.97
CA LYS A 289 19.29 -3.48 6.58
C LYS A 289 19.07 -3.49 8.10
N ALA A 290 19.51 -2.44 8.80
CA ALA A 290 19.31 -2.32 10.24
C ALA A 290 17.83 -2.04 10.57
N ASN A 291 17.22 -1.10 9.82
CA ASN A 291 15.83 -0.68 9.99
C ASN A 291 14.86 -1.80 9.60
N ALA A 292 15.17 -2.55 8.55
CA ALA A 292 14.36 -3.69 8.10
C ALA A 292 14.24 -4.82 9.14
N LYS A 293 15.16 -4.89 10.09
CA LYS A 293 15.12 -5.85 11.20
C LYS A 293 14.42 -5.32 12.45
N SER A 294 14.21 -4.00 12.53
CA SER A 294 13.52 -3.40 13.67
C SER A 294 12.02 -3.64 13.59
N ARG A 295 11.46 -4.16 14.66
CA ARG A 295 10.02 -4.31 14.87
C ARG A 295 9.44 -3.22 15.77
N GLU A 296 10.23 -2.18 16.05
CA GLU A 296 9.89 -1.11 17.00
C GLU A 296 9.61 0.23 16.30
N ILE A 297 10.24 0.47 15.13
CA ILE A 297 10.13 1.76 14.42
C ILE A 297 8.67 2.05 14.00
N LEU A 298 8.01 1.11 13.33
CA LEU A 298 6.64 1.35 12.85
C LEU A 298 5.62 1.47 13.99
N PRO A 299 5.62 0.61 15.04
CA PRO A 299 4.77 0.81 16.21
C PRO A 299 5.00 2.14 16.90
N PHE A 300 6.27 2.57 17.09
CA PHE A 300 6.58 3.87 17.67
C PHE A 300 5.98 5.02 16.85
N VAL A 301 6.23 5.02 15.54
CA VAL A 301 5.68 6.03 14.62
C VAL A 301 4.14 6.03 14.67
N SER A 302 3.51 4.86 14.65
CA SER A 302 2.06 4.71 14.77
C SER A 302 1.51 5.31 16.06
N GLN A 303 2.15 5.04 17.19
CA GLN A 303 1.78 5.62 18.48
C GLN A 303 1.83 7.14 18.45
N GLN A 304 2.91 7.72 17.95
CA GLN A 304 3.08 9.17 17.89
C GLN A 304 1.99 9.82 17.02
N PHE A 305 1.66 9.24 15.86
CA PHE A 305 0.58 9.75 15.01
C PHE A 305 -0.80 9.58 15.65
N MET A 306 -1.05 8.47 16.34
CA MET A 306 -2.29 8.24 17.10
C MET A 306 -2.49 9.29 18.22
N GLU A 307 -1.43 9.65 18.93
CA GLU A 307 -1.44 10.69 19.96
C GLU A 307 -1.67 12.07 19.34
N ALA A 308 -1.03 12.37 18.21
CA ALA A 308 -1.22 13.61 17.47
C ALA A 308 -2.67 13.77 16.97
N VAL A 309 -3.28 12.71 16.43
CA VAL A 309 -4.70 12.72 16.03
C VAL A 309 -5.61 13.05 17.19
N SER A 310 -5.27 12.58 18.40
CA SER A 310 -6.04 12.87 19.62
C SER A 310 -6.02 14.35 19.98
N SER A 311 -4.90 15.04 19.73
CA SER A 311 -4.76 16.47 20.01
C SER A 311 -5.45 17.38 18.98
N LEU A 312 -5.84 16.85 17.81
CA LEU A 312 -6.55 17.60 16.77
C LEU A 312 -8.06 17.75 17.06
N GLY A 313 -8.58 17.10 18.07
CA GLY A 313 -10.01 17.07 18.43
C GLY A 313 -10.46 18.16 19.41
N GLU A 314 -9.52 18.88 19.97
CA GLU A 314 -9.73 20.06 20.80
C GLU A 314 -9.61 21.34 19.96
#